data_692c954c4270e68fc45f99558813240e
#
_entry.id   692c954c4270e68fc45f99558813240e
#
_cell.length_a   1.000
_cell.length_b   1.000
_cell.length_c   1.000
_cell.angle_alpha   90.00
_cell.angle_beta   90.00
_cell.angle_gamma   90.00
#
_symmetry.space_group_name_H-M   'P 1'
#
loop_
_entity.id
_entity.type
_entity.pdbx_description
1 polymer ?
#
loop_
_entity_poly.entity_id
_entity_poly.type
_entity_poly.pdbx_seq_one_letter_code
_entity_poly.pdbx_strand_id
1 'polypeptide(L)'
;MLYTFSQAHYSQTEVEHYLLNATAQDAGVLWQDGVLLAFKHADVLAHCHASCFALENDILARNLTALLPNDSKVRSISLADFVALSEQYFPQIAL
;
A
#
# COMPACT_ATOMS: atom_id res chain seq x y z
N MET A 1 -1.64 -0.34 13.57
CA MET A 1 -1.81 0.96 12.90
C MET A 1 -2.02 0.74 11.42
N LEU A 2 -2.82 1.55 10.78
CA LEU A 2 -3.07 1.49 9.34
C LEU A 2 -2.51 2.74 8.67
N TYR A 3 -1.59 2.55 7.73
CA TYR A 3 -1.04 3.63 6.91
C TYR A 3 -1.72 3.60 5.54
N THR A 4 -2.26 4.74 5.09
CA THR A 4 -2.87 4.82 3.76
C THR A 4 -2.12 5.82 2.90
N PHE A 5 -1.87 5.46 1.66
CA PHE A 5 -1.12 6.26 0.70
C PHE A 5 -2.01 6.51 -0.50
N SER A 6 -2.38 7.77 -0.73
CA SER A 6 -3.33 8.14 -1.79
C SER A 6 -2.71 8.95 -2.93
N GLN A 7 -1.46 9.36 -2.81
CA GLN A 7 -0.80 10.21 -3.79
C GLN A 7 0.22 9.45 -4.62
N ALA A 8 0.51 9.97 -5.81
CA ALA A 8 1.47 9.37 -6.73
C ALA A 8 2.92 9.64 -6.33
N HIS A 9 3.16 10.71 -5.57
CA HIS A 9 4.50 11.18 -5.26
C HIS A 9 4.72 11.32 -3.76
N TYR A 10 5.68 10.56 -3.28
CA TYR A 10 6.26 10.68 -1.95
C TYR A 10 7.76 10.62 -2.10
N SER A 11 8.51 11.31 -1.25
CA SER A 11 9.96 11.17 -1.26
C SER A 11 10.36 9.76 -0.82
N GLN A 12 11.52 9.31 -1.29
CA GLN A 12 12.08 8.03 -0.86
C GLN A 12 12.20 7.96 0.66
N THR A 13 12.62 9.07 1.28
CA THR A 13 12.77 9.15 2.74
C THR A 13 11.45 8.97 3.46
N GLU A 14 10.36 9.57 2.98
CA GLU A 14 9.04 9.42 3.58
C GLU A 14 8.55 7.98 3.50
N VAL A 15 8.66 7.37 2.33
CA VAL A 15 8.21 5.99 2.11
C VAL A 15 8.99 5.04 3.02
N GLU A 16 10.30 5.19 3.09
CA GLU A 16 11.15 4.39 3.96
C GLU A 16 10.81 4.61 5.44
N HIS A 17 10.58 5.86 5.83
CA HIS A 17 10.26 6.18 7.22
C HIS A 17 9.03 5.42 7.70
N TYR A 18 7.95 5.42 6.92
CA TYR A 18 6.71 4.76 7.34
C TYR A 18 6.74 3.25 7.11
N LEU A 19 7.21 2.80 5.97
CA LEU A 19 7.09 1.39 5.60
C LEU A 19 8.19 0.51 6.20
N LEU A 20 9.43 1.00 6.29
CA LEU A 20 10.50 0.19 6.87
C LEU A 20 10.44 0.14 8.40
N ASN A 21 9.79 1.12 9.04
CA ASN A 21 9.57 1.11 10.48
C ASN A 21 8.27 0.43 10.90
N ALA A 22 7.41 0.08 9.96
CA ALA A 22 6.18 -0.61 10.25
C ALA A 22 6.47 -2.05 10.71
N THR A 23 5.64 -2.56 11.61
CA THR A 23 5.78 -3.90 12.18
C THR A 23 4.78 -4.86 11.55
N ALA A 24 4.91 -6.14 11.86
CA ALA A 24 3.96 -7.15 11.41
C ALA A 24 2.53 -6.92 11.93
N GLN A 25 2.36 -6.06 12.94
CA GLN A 25 1.05 -5.70 13.48
C GLN A 25 0.42 -4.50 12.79
N ASP A 26 1.15 -3.89 11.86
CA ASP A 26 0.67 -2.75 11.08
C ASP A 26 0.21 -3.22 9.69
N ALA A 27 -0.52 -2.36 9.00
CA ALA A 27 -0.92 -2.60 7.61
C ALA A 27 -0.75 -1.32 6.80
N GLY A 28 -0.50 -1.48 5.51
CA GLY A 28 -0.42 -0.38 4.57
C GLY A 28 -1.39 -0.60 3.41
N VAL A 29 -2.08 0.45 2.99
CA VAL A 29 -3.00 0.39 1.85
C VAL A 29 -2.62 1.48 0.85
N LEU A 30 -2.41 1.05 -0.39
CA LEU A 30 -2.19 1.93 -1.53
C LEU A 30 -3.51 2.07 -2.26
N TRP A 31 -4.01 3.29 -2.37
CA TRP A 31 -5.30 3.53 -3.04
C TRP A 31 -5.25 4.84 -3.82
N GLN A 32 -6.17 5.05 -4.73
CA GLN A 32 -6.12 6.16 -5.66
C GLN A 32 -4.77 6.16 -6.38
N ASP A 33 -4.11 7.29 -6.54
CA ASP A 33 -2.81 7.36 -7.21
C ASP A 33 -1.69 6.68 -6.41
N GLY A 34 -1.93 6.40 -5.13
CA GLY A 34 -0.97 5.70 -4.27
C GLY A 34 -0.65 4.29 -4.76
N VAL A 35 -1.50 3.66 -5.59
CA VAL A 35 -1.21 2.36 -6.17
C VAL A 35 0.06 2.36 -7.01
N LEU A 36 0.49 3.53 -7.50
CA LEU A 36 1.75 3.67 -8.24
C LEU A 36 2.98 3.36 -7.38
N LEU A 37 2.87 3.45 -6.06
CA LEU A 37 3.99 3.13 -5.17
C LEU A 37 4.40 1.65 -5.28
N ALA A 38 3.48 0.77 -5.68
CA ALA A 38 3.80 -0.63 -5.89
C ALA A 38 4.88 -0.84 -6.96
N PHE A 39 5.06 0.14 -7.85
CA PHE A 39 6.08 0.13 -8.89
C PHE A 39 7.25 1.03 -8.52
N LYS A 40 6.97 2.26 -8.09
CA LYS A 40 7.99 3.27 -7.81
C LYS A 40 8.85 2.92 -6.61
N HIS A 41 8.27 2.24 -5.62
CA HIS A 41 8.94 1.89 -4.36
C HIS A 41 8.82 0.39 -4.09
N ALA A 42 8.92 -0.43 -5.13
CA ALA A 42 8.81 -1.87 -5.03
C ALA A 42 9.83 -2.46 -4.04
N ASP A 43 11.06 -1.94 -4.02
CA ASP A 43 12.12 -2.43 -3.13
C ASP A 43 11.77 -2.20 -1.66
N VAL A 44 11.24 -1.01 -1.34
CA VAL A 44 10.84 -0.70 0.04
C VAL A 44 9.70 -1.62 0.47
N LEU A 45 8.70 -1.80 -0.40
CA LEU A 45 7.56 -2.66 -0.11
C LEU A 45 7.99 -4.12 0.06
N ALA A 46 8.99 -4.58 -0.70
CA ALA A 46 9.51 -5.93 -0.57
C ALA A 46 10.16 -6.20 0.78
N HIS A 47 10.68 -5.17 1.44
CA HIS A 47 11.35 -5.27 2.74
C HIS A 47 10.44 -4.85 3.91
N CYS A 48 9.21 -4.46 3.63
CA CYS A 48 8.25 -4.05 4.67
C CYS A 48 7.75 -5.25 5.46
N HIS A 49 7.75 -5.16 6.79
CA HIS A 49 7.23 -6.23 7.65
C HIS A 49 5.71 -6.18 7.79
N ALA A 50 5.10 -5.04 7.54
CA ALA A 50 3.64 -4.90 7.57
C ALA A 50 3.00 -5.56 6.36
N SER A 51 1.75 -5.97 6.49
CA SER A 51 0.96 -6.43 5.35
C SER A 51 0.60 -5.23 4.47
N CYS A 52 0.92 -5.30 3.18
CA CYS A 52 0.69 -4.22 2.24
C CYS A 52 -0.34 -4.64 1.20
N PHE A 53 -1.30 -3.75 0.94
CA PHE A 53 -2.42 -3.98 0.03
C PHE A 53 -2.56 -2.83 -0.95
N ALA A 54 -3.15 -3.11 -2.09
CA ALA A 54 -3.50 -2.09 -3.09
C ALA A 54 -4.95 -2.27 -3.50
N LEU A 55 -5.68 -1.16 -3.62
CA LEU A 55 -7.10 -1.21 -3.98
C LEU A 55 -7.24 -1.62 -5.45
N GLU A 56 -7.89 -2.76 -5.69
CA GLU A 56 -8.01 -3.36 -7.03
C GLU A 56 -8.66 -2.40 -8.02
N ASN A 57 -9.72 -1.70 -7.61
CA ASN A 57 -10.40 -0.77 -8.50
C ASN A 57 -9.48 0.33 -9.01
N ASP A 58 -8.56 0.80 -8.20
CA ASP A 58 -7.60 1.83 -8.60
C ASP A 58 -6.51 1.29 -9.52
N ILE A 59 -6.12 0.04 -9.34
CA ILE A 59 -5.18 -0.64 -10.23
C ILE A 59 -5.84 -0.80 -11.62
N LEU A 60 -7.08 -1.29 -11.65
CA LEU A 60 -7.82 -1.50 -12.89
C LEU A 60 -8.09 -0.18 -13.62
N ALA A 61 -8.50 0.86 -12.89
CA ALA A 61 -8.79 2.17 -13.47
C ALA A 61 -7.56 2.79 -14.17
N ARG A 62 -6.36 2.45 -13.71
CA ARG A 62 -5.10 2.94 -14.27
C ARG A 62 -4.42 1.94 -15.20
N ASN A 63 -5.10 0.81 -15.47
CA ASN A 63 -4.59 -0.24 -16.38
C ASN A 63 -3.20 -0.76 -15.97
N LEU A 64 -3.01 -0.98 -14.68
CA LEU A 64 -1.71 -1.36 -14.12
C LEU A 64 -1.56 -2.85 -13.81
N THR A 65 -2.61 -3.65 -14.00
CA THR A 65 -2.62 -5.06 -13.61
C THR A 65 -1.43 -5.84 -14.20
N ALA A 66 -1.15 -5.63 -15.48
CA ALA A 66 -0.07 -6.33 -16.18
C ALA A 66 1.33 -5.88 -15.74
N LEU A 67 1.43 -4.73 -15.06
CA LEU A 67 2.69 -4.16 -14.62
C LEU A 67 3.07 -4.55 -13.19
N LEU A 68 2.15 -5.17 -12.43
CA LEU A 68 2.45 -5.62 -11.08
C LEU A 68 3.51 -6.72 -11.12
N PRO A 69 4.60 -6.60 -10.34
CA PRO A 69 5.59 -7.67 -10.26
C PRO A 69 4.96 -8.97 -9.78
N ASN A 70 5.33 -10.10 -10.40
CA ASN A 70 4.77 -11.41 -10.03
C ASN A 70 5.14 -11.82 -8.61
N ASP A 71 6.25 -11.33 -8.10
CA ASP A 71 6.75 -11.63 -6.76
C ASP A 71 6.42 -10.52 -5.76
N SER A 72 5.54 -9.59 -6.12
CA SER A 72 5.15 -8.50 -5.23
C SER A 72 4.46 -9.04 -3.99
N LYS A 73 4.82 -8.49 -2.84
CA LYS A 73 4.15 -8.77 -1.58
C LYS A 73 2.85 -7.98 -1.42
N VAL A 74 2.62 -7.01 -2.29
CA VAL A 74 1.40 -6.18 -2.27
C VAL A 74 0.25 -7.01 -2.85
N ARG A 75 -0.84 -7.12 -2.09
CA ARG A 75 -2.03 -7.88 -2.50
C ARG A 75 -3.13 -6.94 -2.94
N SER A 76 -3.82 -7.29 -4.01
CA SER A 76 -5.03 -6.56 -4.44
C SER A 76 -6.18 -6.86 -3.49
N ILE A 77 -6.91 -5.83 -3.10
CA ILE A 77 -8.09 -5.95 -2.24
C ILE A 77 -9.25 -5.16 -2.81
N SER A 78 -10.46 -5.57 -2.42
CA SER A 78 -11.68 -4.84 -2.73
C SER A 78 -11.88 -3.66 -1.78
N LEU A 79 -12.81 -2.76 -2.11
CA LEU A 79 -13.20 -1.68 -1.21
C LEU A 79 -13.76 -2.22 0.11
N ALA A 80 -14.53 -3.30 0.06
CA ALA A 80 -15.07 -3.94 1.27
C ALA A 80 -13.95 -4.44 2.17
N ASP A 81 -12.89 -5.02 1.60
CA ASP A 81 -11.73 -5.45 2.35
C ASP A 81 -11.00 -4.28 2.99
N PHE A 82 -10.91 -3.15 2.28
CA PHE A 82 -10.29 -1.93 2.81
C PHE A 82 -11.06 -1.43 4.03
N VAL A 83 -12.38 -1.41 3.96
CA VAL A 83 -13.23 -1.02 5.11
C VAL A 83 -12.98 -1.95 6.29
N ALA A 84 -12.91 -3.26 6.05
CA ALA A 84 -12.63 -4.24 7.11
C ALA A 84 -11.26 -4.01 7.74
N LEU A 85 -10.24 -3.67 6.94
CA LEU A 85 -8.91 -3.34 7.46
C LEU A 85 -8.94 -2.10 8.34
N SER A 86 -9.73 -1.09 7.98
CA SER A 86 -9.83 0.14 8.77
C SER A 86 -10.46 -0.10 10.14
N GLU A 87 -11.23 -1.16 10.28
CA GLU A 87 -11.81 -1.57 11.57
C GLU A 87 -10.85 -2.43 12.39
N GLN A 88 -9.97 -3.17 11.71
CA GLN A 88 -9.03 -4.09 12.35
C GLN A 88 -7.74 -3.40 12.79
N TYR A 89 -7.24 -2.47 11.98
CA TYR A 89 -5.98 -1.76 12.23
C TYR A 89 -6.25 -0.30 12.55
N PHE A 90 -5.87 0.13 13.73
CA PHE A 90 -6.06 1.51 14.16
C PHE A 90 -4.94 1.92 15.12
N PRO A 91 -4.67 3.22 15.26
CA PRO A 91 -5.26 4.32 14.51
C PRO A 91 -4.85 4.31 13.05
N GLN A 92 -5.53 5.12 12.24
CA GLN A 92 -5.25 5.29 10.83
C GLN A 92 -4.45 6.57 10.60
N ILE A 93 -3.41 6.47 9.79
CA ILE A 93 -2.62 7.63 9.35
C ILE A 93 -2.76 7.72 7.83
N ALA A 94 -3.41 8.80 7.38
CA ALA A 94 -3.56 9.09 5.96
C ALA A 94 -2.41 9.99 5.48
N LEU A 95 -1.67 9.49 4.50
CA LEU A 95 -0.49 10.16 3.97
C LEU A 95 -0.71 10.73 2.57
#